data_9e3b7bef1f390a96e91ce2972a05872f
#
_entry.id   9e3b7bef1f390a96e91ce2972a05872f
#
_cell.length_a   1.000
_cell.length_b   1.000
_cell.length_c   1.000
_cell.angle_alpha   90.00
_cell.angle_beta   90.00
_cell.angle_gamma   90.00
#
_symmetry.space_group_name_H-M   'P 1'
#
loop_
_entity.id
_entity.type
_entity.pdbx_description
1 polymer ?
#
loop_
_entity_poly.entity_id
_entity_poly.type
_entity_poly.pdbx_seq_one_letter_code
_entity_poly.pdbx_strand_id
1 'polypeptide(L)'
;YASLMPVHCKMYTGCDKVRIGVIAEAERCFPSYDLITNTNPHPIDYQIIHTSRGCNRRCKFCGVWKIEPSFKFKKSIKEEIKYRNIVFYDNNILDNENIENILQELISLKKTKEILWCESQSGFDGRILIKKPFLAKMIKDAGFRYPRIAWDWDYDQWTQIKKQIDIFIAAGYASEDVYVFVIYNWNIPFVEMEK
;
A
#
# COMPACT_ATOMS: atom_id res chain seq x y z
N TYR A 1 -9.31 3.00 20.97
CA TYR A 1 -8.05 2.52 20.40
C TYR A 1 -8.23 1.07 19.95
N ALA A 2 -7.62 0.71 18.81
CA ALA A 2 -7.60 -0.65 18.29
C ALA A 2 -6.16 -1.05 17.94
N SER A 3 -5.79 -2.29 18.19
CA SER A 3 -4.47 -2.83 17.88
C SER A 3 -4.58 -4.28 17.45
N LEU A 4 -3.79 -4.65 16.45
CA LEU A 4 -3.61 -6.05 16.03
C LEU A 4 -2.65 -6.81 16.96
N MET A 5 -1.90 -6.10 17.78
CA MET A 5 -0.86 -6.66 18.65
C MET A 5 -1.33 -6.66 20.10
N PRO A 6 -1.57 -7.82 20.72
CA PRO A 6 -2.03 -7.92 22.12
C PRO A 6 -1.13 -7.21 23.13
N VAL A 7 0.17 -7.16 22.84
CA VAL A 7 1.17 -6.51 23.70
C VAL A 7 0.92 -5.02 23.85
N HIS A 8 0.41 -4.36 22.81
CA HIS A 8 0.19 -2.92 22.84
C HIS A 8 -1.00 -2.50 23.71
N CYS A 9 -1.93 -3.39 24.01
CA CYS A 9 -3.09 -3.07 24.84
C CYS A 9 -2.73 -2.68 26.29
N LYS A 10 -1.62 -3.17 26.80
CA LYS A 10 -1.13 -2.85 28.16
C LYS A 10 -0.57 -1.42 28.26
N MET A 11 -0.28 -0.78 27.14
CA MET A 11 0.28 0.57 27.10
C MET A 11 -0.80 1.67 27.13
N TYR A 12 -2.06 1.34 26.91
CA TYR A 12 -3.15 2.30 26.91
C TYR A 12 -3.78 2.42 28.30
N THR A 13 -3.09 3.11 29.20
CA THR A 13 -3.64 3.48 30.51
C THR A 13 -4.57 4.67 30.35
N GLY A 14 -5.75 4.63 30.93
CA GLY A 14 -6.75 5.69 30.86
C GLY A 14 -7.80 5.54 29.73
N CYS A 15 -7.87 4.38 29.08
CA CYS A 15 -8.94 4.05 28.14
C CYS A 15 -9.93 3.09 28.79
N ASP A 16 -11.21 3.43 28.79
CA ASP A 16 -12.27 2.59 29.35
C ASP A 16 -12.50 1.31 28.54
N LYS A 17 -12.21 1.35 27.25
CA LYS A 17 -12.41 0.22 26.33
C LYS A 17 -11.26 0.12 25.33
N VAL A 18 -10.62 -1.04 25.27
CA VAL A 18 -9.64 -1.39 24.23
C VAL A 18 -10.16 -2.59 23.45
N ARG A 19 -10.23 -2.47 22.14
CA ARG A 19 -10.55 -3.57 21.22
C ARG A 19 -9.32 -3.96 20.43
N ILE A 20 -9.14 -5.26 20.23
CA ILE A 20 -7.99 -5.83 19.50
C ILE A 20 -8.49 -6.48 18.23
N GLY A 21 -7.77 -6.28 17.15
CA GLY A 21 -8.05 -6.87 15.85
C GLY A 21 -8.67 -5.91 14.85
N VAL A 22 -9.18 -6.46 13.75
CA VAL A 22 -9.88 -5.70 12.72
C VAL A 22 -11.31 -5.41 13.20
N ILE A 23 -11.66 -4.13 13.29
CA ILE A 23 -12.95 -3.68 13.80
C ILE A 23 -13.74 -3.08 12.64
N ALA A 24 -14.80 -3.78 12.23
CA ALA A 24 -15.59 -3.41 11.05
C ALA A 24 -16.22 -2.00 11.12
N GLU A 25 -16.59 -1.55 12.32
CA GLU A 25 -17.13 -0.21 12.53
C GLU A 25 -16.05 0.87 12.32
N ALA A 26 -14.82 0.63 12.82
CA ALA A 26 -13.70 1.57 12.63
C ALA A 26 -13.29 1.71 11.16
N GLU A 27 -13.42 0.63 10.38
CA GLU A 27 -13.11 0.65 8.94
C GLU A 27 -14.07 1.53 8.11
N ARG A 28 -15.21 1.90 8.68
CA ARG A 28 -16.22 2.76 8.04
C ARG A 28 -16.15 4.21 8.47
N CYS A 29 -15.35 4.50 9.47
CA CYS A 29 -15.20 5.84 10.00
C CYS A 29 -14.02 6.55 9.34
N PHE A 30 -14.21 7.84 9.05
CA PHE A 30 -13.09 8.69 8.66
C PHE A 30 -12.13 8.84 9.85
N PRO A 31 -10.81 8.66 9.68
CA PRO A 31 -9.85 8.80 10.77
C PRO A 31 -9.88 10.22 11.38
N SER A 32 -9.85 10.31 12.70
CA SER A 32 -9.71 11.60 13.43
C SER A 32 -8.24 12.00 13.47
N TYR A 33 -7.77 12.66 12.42
CA TYR A 33 -6.38 13.11 12.32
C TYR A 33 -6.01 14.18 13.36
N ASP A 34 -6.94 14.98 13.82
CA ASP A 34 -6.78 16.01 14.87
C ASP A 34 -6.29 15.43 16.19
N LEU A 35 -6.66 14.20 16.53
CA LEU A 35 -6.14 13.52 17.72
C LEU A 35 -4.62 13.29 17.63
N ILE A 36 -4.11 13.09 16.43
CA ILE A 36 -2.68 12.88 16.20
C ILE A 36 -1.97 14.21 16.00
N THR A 37 -2.58 15.15 15.28
CA THR A 37 -2.01 16.45 14.97
C THR A 37 -1.80 17.30 16.23
N ASN A 38 -2.73 17.24 17.18
CA ASN A 38 -2.66 17.99 18.44
C ASN A 38 -1.59 17.48 19.42
N THR A 39 -1.12 16.23 19.23
CA THR A 39 -0.13 15.58 20.09
C THR A 39 1.24 15.42 19.43
N ASN A 40 1.34 15.69 18.12
CA ASN A 40 2.56 15.50 17.35
C ASN A 40 3.11 16.86 16.87
N PRO A 41 4.39 17.19 17.11
CA PRO A 41 5.02 18.39 16.59
C PRO A 41 5.09 18.43 15.05
N HIS A 42 4.86 17.29 14.39
CA HIS A 42 4.79 17.20 12.93
C HIS A 42 3.36 16.87 12.51
N PRO A 43 2.59 17.85 12.03
CA PRO A 43 1.22 17.63 11.59
C PRO A 43 1.19 16.62 10.43
N ILE A 44 0.21 15.71 10.46
CA ILE A 44 -0.05 14.81 9.35
C ILE A 44 -0.68 15.63 8.24
N ASP A 45 0.00 15.69 7.09
CA ASP A 45 -0.43 16.42 5.89
C ASP A 45 -0.98 15.50 4.80
N TYR A 46 -1.27 14.25 5.13
CA TYR A 46 -1.78 13.26 4.22
C TYR A 46 -2.98 12.50 4.79
N GLN A 47 -3.80 11.95 3.90
CA GLN A 47 -4.89 11.05 4.22
C GLN A 47 -4.46 9.59 3.99
N ILE A 48 -4.77 8.72 4.94
CA ILE A 48 -4.66 7.27 4.76
C ILE A 48 -5.97 6.76 4.16
N ILE A 49 -5.88 6.00 3.07
CA ILE A 49 -7.03 5.43 2.38
C ILE A 49 -6.68 4.03 1.87
N HIS A 50 -7.68 3.24 1.53
CA HIS A 50 -7.51 1.96 0.85
C HIS A 50 -8.56 1.78 -0.24
N THR A 51 -8.18 1.13 -1.32
CA THR A 51 -9.06 0.74 -2.43
C THR A 51 -9.58 -0.66 -2.26
N SER A 52 -8.86 -1.48 -1.49
CA SER A 52 -9.17 -2.87 -1.22
C SER A 52 -8.69 -3.30 0.17
N ARG A 53 -9.30 -4.37 0.69
CA ARG A 53 -8.92 -5.04 1.95
C ARG A 53 -8.78 -6.53 1.70
N GLY A 54 -7.84 -7.15 2.43
CA GLY A 54 -7.47 -8.53 2.19
C GLY A 54 -6.50 -8.66 1.00
N CYS A 55 -6.17 -9.87 0.63
CA CYS A 55 -5.29 -10.18 -0.50
C CYS A 55 -5.56 -11.60 -1.02
N ASN A 56 -5.64 -11.76 -2.34
CA ASN A 56 -5.86 -13.06 -2.98
C ASN A 56 -4.58 -13.93 -3.01
N ARG A 57 -3.41 -13.38 -2.70
CA ARG A 57 -2.12 -14.07 -2.91
C ARG A 57 -1.82 -15.18 -1.91
N ARG A 58 -2.29 -15.10 -0.69
CA ARG A 58 -2.06 -16.10 0.37
C ARG A 58 -0.61 -16.57 0.49
N CYS A 59 0.34 -15.64 0.38
CA CYS A 59 1.77 -15.94 0.52
C CYS A 59 2.05 -16.60 1.88
N LYS A 60 2.89 -17.65 1.91
CA LYS A 60 3.13 -18.47 3.11
C LYS A 60 3.67 -17.67 4.30
N PHE A 61 4.50 -16.67 4.04
CA PHE A 61 5.09 -15.78 5.05
C PHE A 61 4.15 -14.67 5.51
N CYS A 62 3.06 -14.41 4.78
CA CYS A 62 2.18 -13.28 5.03
C CYS A 62 1.01 -13.66 5.94
N GLY A 63 0.71 -12.82 6.94
CA GLY A 63 -0.42 -13.00 7.86
C GLY A 63 -1.74 -12.42 7.37
N VAL A 64 -1.73 -11.61 6.30
CA VAL A 64 -2.92 -10.88 5.83
C VAL A 64 -4.12 -11.79 5.58
N TRP A 65 -3.94 -12.88 4.87
CA TRP A 65 -5.03 -13.81 4.54
C TRP A 65 -5.62 -14.55 5.76
N LYS A 66 -4.91 -14.53 6.91
CA LYS A 66 -5.41 -15.06 8.19
C LYS A 66 -6.25 -14.04 8.93
N ILE A 67 -5.86 -12.76 8.84
CA ILE A 67 -6.50 -11.64 9.54
C ILE A 67 -7.67 -11.10 8.73
N GLU A 68 -7.51 -11.00 7.42
CA GLU A 68 -8.49 -10.53 6.45
C GLU A 68 -8.73 -11.63 5.40
N PRO A 69 -9.50 -12.67 5.72
CA PRO A 69 -9.63 -13.87 4.88
C PRO A 69 -10.40 -13.64 3.58
N SER A 70 -11.18 -12.55 3.51
CA SER A 70 -11.96 -12.19 2.34
C SER A 70 -11.36 -10.96 1.65
N PHE A 71 -11.18 -11.05 0.32
CA PHE A 71 -10.81 -9.90 -0.50
C PHE A 71 -12.05 -9.06 -0.80
N LYS A 72 -11.99 -7.76 -0.48
CA LYS A 72 -13.04 -6.78 -0.75
C LYS A 72 -12.41 -5.57 -1.42
N PHE A 73 -13.08 -5.00 -2.43
CA PHE A 73 -12.56 -3.86 -3.17
C PHE A 73 -13.65 -2.83 -3.45
N LYS A 74 -13.23 -1.59 -3.63
CA LYS A 74 -14.07 -0.45 -3.98
C LYS A 74 -14.07 -0.25 -5.50
N LYS A 75 -15.16 0.29 -6.01
CA LYS A 75 -15.28 0.69 -7.41
C LYS A 75 -14.69 2.08 -7.67
N SER A 76 -14.76 2.95 -6.69
CA SER A 76 -14.30 4.32 -6.71
C SER A 76 -13.87 4.74 -5.30
N ILE A 77 -12.97 5.71 -5.20
CA ILE A 77 -12.54 6.35 -3.96
C ILE A 77 -12.68 7.87 -4.01
N LYS A 78 -13.18 8.42 -5.09
CA LYS A 78 -13.22 9.85 -5.36
C LYS A 78 -13.88 10.65 -4.24
N GLU A 79 -15.02 10.19 -3.74
CA GLU A 79 -15.78 10.89 -2.70
C GLU A 79 -15.12 10.80 -1.30
N GLU A 80 -14.24 9.83 -1.11
CA GLU A 80 -13.52 9.65 0.15
C GLU A 80 -12.31 10.57 0.28
N ILE A 81 -11.81 11.12 -0.84
CA ILE A 81 -10.61 11.97 -0.87
C ILE A 81 -10.94 13.33 -0.28
N LYS A 82 -10.25 13.70 0.80
CA LYS A 82 -10.41 14.97 1.52
C LYS A 82 -9.10 15.76 1.65
N TYR A 83 -7.97 15.12 1.42
CA TYR A 83 -6.63 15.70 1.53
C TYR A 83 -5.94 15.70 0.16
N ARG A 84 -4.99 16.59 0.03
CA ARG A 84 -4.21 16.71 -1.21
C ARG A 84 -3.11 15.64 -1.34
N ASN A 85 -2.72 15.04 -0.24
CA ASN A 85 -1.68 14.02 -0.18
C ASN A 85 -2.31 12.71 0.28
N ILE A 86 -2.11 11.64 -0.46
CA ILE A 86 -2.81 10.38 -0.24
C ILE A 86 -1.81 9.23 -0.03
N VAL A 87 -1.97 8.52 1.07
CA VAL A 87 -1.19 7.31 1.37
C VAL A 87 -2.12 6.09 1.35
N PHE A 88 -1.81 5.16 0.48
CA PHE A 88 -2.58 3.93 0.31
C PHE A 88 -2.02 2.81 1.20
N TYR A 89 -2.91 2.19 1.98
CA TYR A 89 -2.63 1.06 2.87
C TYR A 89 -3.31 -0.23 2.41
N ASP A 90 -3.43 -0.39 1.10
CA ASP A 90 -3.90 -1.64 0.51
C ASP A 90 -2.88 -2.76 0.74
N ASN A 91 -3.33 -3.98 0.96
CA ASN A 91 -2.45 -5.14 0.99
C ASN A 91 -1.95 -5.54 -0.40
N ASN A 92 -2.75 -5.30 -1.44
CA ASN A 92 -2.38 -5.43 -2.85
C ASN A 92 -3.29 -4.54 -3.70
N ILE A 93 -2.91 -3.30 -3.87
CA ILE A 93 -3.71 -2.29 -4.58
C ILE A 93 -4.02 -2.68 -6.03
N LEU A 94 -3.06 -3.33 -6.72
CA LEU A 94 -3.24 -3.71 -8.14
C LEU A 94 -4.19 -4.89 -8.35
N ASP A 95 -4.53 -5.63 -7.31
CA ASP A 95 -5.46 -6.77 -7.39
C ASP A 95 -6.94 -6.32 -7.39
N ASN A 96 -7.20 -5.03 -7.16
CA ASN A 96 -8.53 -4.45 -7.28
C ASN A 96 -8.99 -4.48 -8.75
N GLU A 97 -10.11 -5.14 -9.03
CA GLU A 97 -10.67 -5.27 -10.38
C GLU A 97 -10.97 -3.92 -11.06
N ASN A 98 -11.21 -2.88 -10.27
CA ASN A 98 -11.49 -1.52 -10.74
C ASN A 98 -10.25 -0.61 -10.70
N ILE A 99 -9.04 -1.17 -10.59
CA ILE A 99 -7.82 -0.36 -10.40
C ILE A 99 -7.60 0.65 -11.53
N GLU A 100 -7.92 0.29 -12.75
CA GLU A 100 -7.77 1.19 -13.91
C GLU A 100 -8.70 2.42 -13.78
N ASN A 101 -9.95 2.21 -13.34
CA ASN A 101 -10.89 3.30 -13.04
C ASN A 101 -10.39 4.20 -11.91
N ILE A 102 -9.94 3.60 -10.80
CA ILE A 102 -9.41 4.32 -9.65
C ILE A 102 -8.17 5.16 -10.04
N LEU A 103 -7.25 4.58 -10.80
CA LEU A 103 -6.10 5.32 -11.30
C LEU A 103 -6.52 6.47 -12.22
N GLN A 104 -7.54 6.28 -13.06
CA GLN A 104 -8.07 7.35 -13.92
C GLN A 104 -8.72 8.48 -13.10
N GLU A 105 -9.43 8.16 -12.01
CA GLU A 105 -9.94 9.16 -11.07
C GLU A 105 -8.79 9.98 -10.46
N LEU A 106 -7.75 9.31 -9.96
CA LEU A 106 -6.57 9.96 -9.39
C LEU A 106 -5.82 10.84 -10.41
N ILE A 107 -5.68 10.37 -11.65
CA ILE A 107 -5.09 11.16 -12.74
C ILE A 107 -5.90 12.46 -12.96
N SER A 108 -7.22 12.37 -12.96
CA SER A 108 -8.09 13.53 -13.10
C SER A 108 -7.92 14.52 -11.95
N LEU A 109 -7.93 14.04 -10.72
CA LEU A 109 -7.71 14.86 -9.52
C LEU A 109 -6.30 15.46 -9.46
N LYS A 110 -5.31 14.75 -9.99
CA LYS A 110 -3.93 15.26 -10.11
C LYS A 110 -3.84 16.41 -11.12
N LYS A 111 -4.53 16.29 -12.26
CA LYS A 111 -4.58 17.33 -13.30
C LYS A 111 -5.25 18.61 -12.80
N THR A 112 -6.32 18.48 -11.99
CA THR A 112 -7.04 19.63 -11.39
C THR A 112 -6.32 20.17 -10.14
N LYS A 113 -5.21 19.54 -9.73
CA LYS A 113 -4.45 19.87 -8.51
C LYS A 113 -5.24 19.70 -7.20
N GLU A 114 -6.32 18.94 -7.23
CA GLU A 114 -7.04 18.52 -6.02
C GLU A 114 -6.20 17.57 -5.18
N ILE A 115 -5.39 16.71 -5.82
CA ILE A 115 -4.32 15.97 -5.15
C ILE A 115 -2.95 16.40 -5.66
N LEU A 116 -1.93 16.28 -4.80
CA LEU A 116 -0.53 16.63 -5.11
C LEU A 116 0.31 15.39 -5.36
N TRP A 117 0.20 14.39 -4.51
CA TRP A 117 0.92 13.14 -4.64
C TRP A 117 0.18 11.99 -3.97
N CYS A 118 0.51 10.79 -4.43
CA CYS A 118 0.09 9.52 -3.87
C CYS A 118 1.31 8.70 -3.44
N GLU A 119 1.13 7.79 -2.48
CA GLU A 119 2.13 6.81 -2.09
C GLU A 119 1.45 5.50 -1.69
N SER A 120 2.00 4.36 -2.10
CA SER A 120 1.52 3.04 -1.69
C SER A 120 2.50 2.42 -0.69
N GLN A 121 2.07 2.17 0.54
CA GLN A 121 2.94 1.63 1.59
C GLN A 121 3.27 0.15 1.37
N SER A 122 2.33 -0.64 0.88
CA SER A 122 2.54 -2.07 0.64
C SER A 122 3.20 -2.39 -0.69
N GLY A 123 3.36 -1.36 -1.54
CA GLY A 123 3.95 -1.53 -2.86
C GLY A 123 2.98 -2.06 -3.92
N PHE A 124 3.54 -2.43 -5.06
CA PHE A 124 2.83 -2.87 -6.25
C PHE A 124 3.19 -4.33 -6.58
N ASP A 125 2.20 -5.15 -6.87
CA ASP A 125 2.41 -6.54 -7.30
C ASP A 125 3.05 -6.57 -8.69
N GLY A 126 4.36 -6.84 -8.73
CA GLY A 126 5.12 -6.87 -9.96
C GLY A 126 4.66 -7.91 -10.98
N ARG A 127 4.01 -8.97 -10.54
CA ARG A 127 3.43 -10.00 -11.43
C ARG A 127 2.26 -9.45 -12.22
N ILE A 128 1.49 -8.52 -11.63
CA ILE A 128 0.41 -7.81 -12.33
C ILE A 128 1.02 -6.81 -13.29
N LEU A 129 2.06 -6.08 -12.89
CA LEU A 129 2.77 -5.13 -13.74
C LEU A 129 3.39 -5.80 -14.97
N ILE A 130 3.97 -7.00 -14.84
CA ILE A 130 4.50 -7.75 -15.98
C ILE A 130 3.39 -8.09 -16.99
N LYS A 131 2.19 -8.42 -16.51
CA LYS A 131 1.03 -8.74 -17.36
C LYS A 131 0.37 -7.50 -17.96
N LYS A 132 0.36 -6.39 -17.22
CA LYS A 132 -0.29 -5.12 -17.57
C LYS A 132 0.71 -3.96 -17.38
N PRO A 133 1.77 -3.86 -18.18
CA PRO A 133 2.83 -2.87 -17.99
C PRO A 133 2.36 -1.42 -18.11
N PHE A 134 1.26 -1.17 -18.83
CA PHE A 134 0.66 0.16 -18.95
C PHE A 134 0.19 0.75 -17.61
N LEU A 135 -0.10 -0.10 -16.60
CA LEU A 135 -0.47 0.37 -15.26
C LEU A 135 0.63 1.20 -14.61
N ALA A 136 1.91 0.92 -14.89
CA ALA A 136 3.01 1.72 -14.34
C ALA A 136 2.95 3.18 -14.81
N LYS A 137 2.56 3.42 -16.07
CA LYS A 137 2.35 4.78 -16.59
C LYS A 137 1.15 5.44 -15.92
N MET A 138 0.06 4.73 -15.73
CA MET A 138 -1.12 5.26 -15.01
C MET A 138 -0.77 5.59 -13.55
N ILE A 139 0.01 4.74 -12.87
CA ILE A 139 0.51 4.97 -11.51
C ILE A 139 1.33 6.27 -11.47
N LYS A 140 2.25 6.47 -12.42
CA LYS A 140 3.04 7.69 -12.52
C LYS A 140 2.16 8.92 -12.72
N ASP A 141 1.23 8.85 -13.66
CA ASP A 141 0.34 9.96 -14.02
C ASP A 141 -0.65 10.30 -12.89
N ALA A 142 -1.06 9.32 -12.08
CA ALA A 142 -1.83 9.50 -10.87
C ALA A 142 -1.05 10.18 -9.73
N GLY A 143 0.27 10.39 -9.92
CA GLY A 143 1.09 11.09 -8.95
C GLY A 143 1.68 10.22 -7.84
N PHE A 144 1.70 8.90 -8.03
CA PHE A 144 2.42 8.03 -7.11
C PHE A 144 3.91 8.31 -7.18
N ARG A 145 4.51 8.47 -6.00
CA ARG A 145 5.94 8.62 -5.81
C ARG A 145 6.51 7.39 -5.11
N TYR A 146 7.80 7.14 -5.30
CA TYR A 146 8.53 6.05 -4.65
C TYR A 146 7.83 4.70 -4.80
N PRO A 147 7.60 4.23 -6.06
CA PRO A 147 6.97 2.95 -6.25
C PRO A 147 7.80 1.83 -5.62
N ARG A 148 7.12 0.92 -4.94
CA ARG A 148 7.72 -0.21 -4.23
C ARG A 148 7.28 -1.50 -4.88
N ILE A 149 8.20 -2.44 -5.03
CA ILE A 149 7.93 -3.83 -5.44
C ILE A 149 8.51 -4.77 -4.41
N ALA A 150 8.05 -6.02 -4.37
CA ALA A 150 8.55 -7.01 -3.44
C ALA A 150 9.42 -8.05 -4.15
N TRP A 151 10.57 -8.35 -3.57
CA TRP A 151 11.42 -9.47 -3.93
C TRP A 151 11.29 -10.54 -2.84
N ASP A 152 10.38 -11.49 -3.08
CA ASP A 152 10.01 -12.56 -2.15
C ASP A 152 10.59 -13.92 -2.57
N TRP A 153 11.61 -13.94 -3.42
CA TRP A 153 12.16 -15.13 -4.07
C TRP A 153 13.68 -15.20 -3.96
N ASP A 154 14.23 -16.35 -4.32
CA ASP A 154 15.66 -16.60 -4.42
C ASP A 154 16.31 -15.69 -5.48
N TYR A 155 17.63 -15.57 -5.41
CA TYR A 155 18.42 -14.75 -6.34
C TYR A 155 18.19 -15.10 -7.81
N ASP A 156 17.96 -16.37 -8.14
CA ASP A 156 17.67 -16.81 -9.51
C ASP A 156 16.48 -16.09 -10.16
N GLN A 157 15.62 -15.50 -9.35
CA GLN A 157 14.48 -14.70 -9.82
C GLN A 157 14.81 -13.23 -10.07
N TRP A 158 16.08 -12.82 -9.96
CA TRP A 158 16.49 -11.42 -10.11
C TRP A 158 16.05 -10.81 -11.44
N THR A 159 16.02 -11.62 -12.52
CA THR A 159 15.56 -11.18 -13.84
C THR A 159 14.11 -10.71 -13.86
N GLN A 160 13.26 -11.30 -13.02
CA GLN A 160 11.86 -10.88 -12.85
C GLN A 160 11.76 -9.53 -12.14
N ILE A 161 12.60 -9.33 -11.12
CA ILE A 161 12.68 -8.06 -10.39
C ILE A 161 13.20 -6.96 -11.31
N LYS A 162 14.28 -7.25 -12.05
CA LYS A 162 14.81 -6.31 -13.04
C LYS A 162 13.74 -5.88 -14.04
N LYS A 163 12.99 -6.83 -14.58
CA LYS A 163 11.89 -6.54 -15.51
C LYS A 163 10.82 -5.63 -14.90
N GLN A 164 10.49 -5.81 -13.63
CA GLN A 164 9.53 -4.96 -12.92
C GLN A 164 10.08 -3.54 -12.72
N ILE A 165 11.37 -3.40 -12.39
CA ILE A 165 12.05 -2.10 -12.29
C ILE A 165 12.05 -1.41 -13.65
N ASP A 166 12.43 -2.12 -14.72
CA ASP A 166 12.47 -1.59 -16.08
C ASP A 166 11.09 -1.06 -16.54
N ILE A 167 9.99 -1.70 -16.12
CA ILE A 167 8.62 -1.24 -16.39
C ILE A 167 8.36 0.13 -15.74
N PHE A 168 8.80 0.35 -14.50
CA PHE A 168 8.66 1.66 -13.84
C PHE A 168 9.57 2.72 -14.45
N ILE A 169 10.79 2.36 -14.81
CA ILE A 169 11.72 3.27 -15.51
C ILE A 169 11.12 3.68 -16.86
N ALA A 170 10.58 2.73 -17.62
CA ALA A 170 9.90 3.02 -18.90
C ALA A 170 8.65 3.90 -18.71
N ALA A 171 8.00 3.85 -17.57
CA ALA A 171 6.88 4.72 -17.21
C ALA A 171 7.32 6.14 -16.81
N GLY A 172 8.64 6.40 -16.67
CA GLY A 172 9.21 7.70 -16.39
C GLY A 172 9.63 7.94 -14.94
N TYR A 173 9.78 6.88 -14.13
CA TYR A 173 10.44 6.98 -12.83
C TYR A 173 11.97 7.00 -12.99
N ALA A 174 12.65 7.71 -12.12
CA ALA A 174 14.09 7.57 -11.98
C ALA A 174 14.40 6.25 -11.26
N SER A 175 15.53 5.63 -11.58
CA SER A 175 15.90 4.33 -10.98
C SER A 175 16.03 4.38 -9.47
N GLU A 176 16.54 5.49 -8.93
CA GLU A 176 16.70 5.75 -7.50
C GLU A 176 15.37 5.94 -6.76
N ASP A 177 14.26 6.20 -7.47
CA ASP A 177 12.94 6.34 -6.89
C ASP A 177 12.20 5.01 -6.76
N VAL A 178 12.69 3.94 -7.40
CA VAL A 178 12.05 2.61 -7.38
C VAL A 178 12.64 1.79 -6.23
N TYR A 179 11.82 1.51 -5.22
CA TYR A 179 12.24 0.72 -4.07
C TYR A 179 11.91 -0.76 -4.23
N VAL A 180 12.78 -1.60 -3.71
CA VAL A 180 12.56 -3.06 -3.66
C VAL A 180 12.55 -3.50 -2.20
N PHE A 181 11.43 -4.05 -1.74
CA PHE A 181 11.36 -4.75 -0.47
C PHE A 181 11.93 -6.15 -0.64
N VAL A 182 12.99 -6.45 0.07
CA VAL A 182 13.60 -7.79 0.08
C VAL A 182 13.15 -8.51 1.33
N ILE A 183 12.55 -9.70 1.16
CA ILE A 183 12.22 -10.55 2.30
C ILE A 183 13.52 -11.10 2.88
N TYR A 184 13.68 -10.96 4.18
CA TYR A 184 14.88 -11.41 4.89
C TYR A 184 14.52 -12.53 5.85
N ASN A 185 15.39 -13.56 5.90
CA ASN A 185 15.30 -14.66 6.86
C ASN A 185 13.99 -15.47 6.80
N TRP A 186 13.42 -15.63 5.61
CA TRP A 186 12.26 -16.47 5.38
C TRP A 186 12.55 -17.51 4.32
N ASN A 187 12.80 -18.77 4.74
CA ASN A 187 12.94 -19.96 3.86
C ASN A 187 13.83 -19.76 2.60
N ILE A 188 14.70 -18.76 2.64
CA ILE A 188 15.73 -18.47 1.66
C ILE A 188 17.07 -18.57 2.39
N PRO A 189 18.04 -19.38 1.92
CA PRO A 189 19.36 -19.46 2.52
C PRO A 189 20.03 -18.07 2.59
N PHE A 190 20.68 -17.77 3.71
CA PHE A 190 21.33 -16.47 3.94
C PHE A 190 22.30 -16.10 2.80
N VAL A 191 23.07 -17.07 2.30
CA VAL A 191 23.98 -16.90 1.16
C VAL A 191 23.28 -16.42 -0.13
N GLU A 192 22.01 -16.80 -0.32
CA GLU A 192 21.22 -16.34 -1.47
C GLU A 192 20.69 -14.91 -1.29
N MET A 193 20.53 -14.46 -0.05
CA MET A 193 20.12 -13.08 0.26
C MET A 193 21.25 -12.06 0.12
N GLU A 194 22.49 -12.50 0.18
CA GLU A 194 23.69 -11.65 0.10
C GLU A 194 24.18 -11.45 -1.34
N LYS A 195 23.65 -12.15 -2.33
CA LYS A 195 23.95 -11.99 -3.75
C LYS A 195 23.25 -10.77 -4.35
#